data_bc28986fdd144d88f54d7fd8ccb7c1e1
#
_entry.id   bc28986fdd144d88f54d7fd8ccb7c1e1
#
_cell.length_a   1.000
_cell.length_b   1.000
_cell.length_c   1.000
_cell.angle_alpha   90.00
_cell.angle_beta   90.00
_cell.angle_gamma   90.00
#
_symmetry.space_group_name_H-M   'P 1'
#
loop_
_entity.id
_entity.type
_entity.pdbx_description
1 polymer ?
#
loop_
_entity_poly.entity_id
_entity_poly.type
_entity_poly.pdbx_seq_one_letter_code
_entity_poly.pdbx_strand_id
1 'polypeptide(L)'
;MTYPIPKPREKSRWLNLSQGSLPLALARYLPHKQLKVVLTQDAEQALRLQTAWRFFRPHDTAVFLPDWETLPYERFSPHQDLVSERLSALWQIKSGAADVLFVPVATAMQKLPPVPFLAGRTFWLKTGQTLDIGRLKSDLVDAGYNHVSHVVAAGEFAVRGGIVDLFPMGSEMPYRIDLFDDEIDSIKTFDTETQRTISPVSEIRLLPAHEFPTDSEAQKIFRSRFREEVDGNPNDAAVYKAVSNGHFGAGVEYYLPLFFENELETLFDYIGEDALFVSLGDVHTEANRFWSDVKSRYAMAQGDETYPPLLPQHLYLSADVFAGRLKNYGQVLPDVSGKEHTLPDLAVNRQSDEPLQALKDFQTAFDGRILLCAESLGRRETMLGFLQQNGLKAKPVSDWQGFLSAHEPLMITVAPLAYGFKLGGLQSPNQQQTTSASEGEGDAVTDQTEFSAAATNPLPKPSPTGEGTKCRRRFRRPENRKQPVFHRK
;
A
#
# COMPACT_ATOMS: atom_id res chain seq x y z
N MET A 1 25.95 -12.16 -12.77
CA MET A 1 24.79 -11.74 -13.65
C MET A 1 24.65 -10.25 -13.56
N THR A 2 24.58 -9.56 -14.67
CA THR A 2 24.34 -8.12 -14.73
C THR A 2 22.85 -7.89 -14.95
N TYR A 3 22.23 -7.09 -14.09
CA TYR A 3 20.84 -6.62 -14.21
C TYR A 3 20.88 -5.15 -14.68
N PRO A 4 20.92 -4.88 -15.99
CA PRO A 4 21.09 -3.53 -16.51
C PRO A 4 19.87 -2.65 -16.20
N ILE A 5 20.15 -1.41 -15.84
CA ILE A 5 19.12 -0.39 -15.59
C ILE A 5 18.85 0.36 -16.90
N PRO A 6 17.64 0.32 -17.45
CA PRO A 6 17.32 0.97 -18.71
C PRO A 6 17.21 2.49 -18.52
N LYS A 7 17.61 3.23 -19.56
CA LYS A 7 17.34 4.67 -19.67
C LYS A 7 15.86 4.91 -20.05
N PRO A 8 15.35 6.14 -19.94
CA PRO A 8 14.05 6.50 -20.49
C PRO A 8 13.87 5.99 -21.93
N ARG A 9 12.70 5.43 -22.22
CA ARG A 9 12.33 4.78 -23.50
C ARG A 9 13.04 3.46 -23.82
N GLU A 10 13.83 2.93 -22.90
CA GLU A 10 14.49 1.64 -23.06
C GLU A 10 13.79 0.57 -22.19
N LYS A 11 13.98 -0.70 -22.59
CA LYS A 11 13.50 -1.86 -21.83
C LYS A 11 14.67 -2.78 -21.53
N SER A 12 14.73 -3.28 -20.31
CA SER A 12 15.71 -4.27 -19.87
C SER A 12 14.99 -5.51 -19.34
N ARG A 13 15.33 -6.68 -19.84
CA ARG A 13 14.84 -7.95 -19.31
C ARG A 13 15.82 -8.47 -18.27
N TRP A 14 15.29 -8.79 -17.10
CA TRP A 14 16.02 -9.45 -16.03
C TRP A 14 15.66 -10.94 -16.04
N LEU A 15 16.60 -11.77 -16.43
CA LEU A 15 16.37 -13.20 -16.60
C LEU A 15 16.82 -13.98 -15.36
N ASN A 16 16.44 -15.26 -15.28
CA ASN A 16 16.85 -16.21 -14.27
C ASN A 16 16.43 -15.82 -12.85
N LEU A 17 15.29 -15.14 -12.70
CA LEU A 17 14.70 -14.87 -11.39
C LEU A 17 13.64 -15.93 -11.07
N SER A 18 13.43 -16.16 -9.78
CA SER A 18 12.29 -16.90 -9.24
C SER A 18 11.36 -15.93 -8.47
N GLN A 19 10.17 -16.35 -8.15
CA GLN A 19 9.27 -15.54 -7.32
C GLN A 19 9.90 -15.18 -5.96
N GLY A 20 10.69 -16.09 -5.38
CA GLY A 20 11.40 -15.85 -4.12
C GLY A 20 12.58 -14.89 -4.24
N SER A 21 13.38 -15.01 -5.30
CA SER A 21 14.57 -14.16 -5.50
C SER A 21 14.25 -12.75 -6.01
N LEU A 22 13.08 -12.56 -6.63
CA LEU A 22 12.66 -11.28 -7.20
C LEU A 22 12.74 -10.11 -6.22
N PRO A 23 12.16 -10.17 -5.00
CA PRO A 23 12.19 -9.02 -4.09
C PRO A 23 13.61 -8.59 -3.72
N LEU A 24 14.50 -9.55 -3.47
CA LEU A 24 15.91 -9.25 -3.20
C LEU A 24 16.63 -8.69 -4.41
N ALA A 25 16.38 -9.22 -5.61
CA ALA A 25 16.97 -8.70 -6.85
C ALA A 25 16.55 -7.25 -7.10
N LEU A 26 15.27 -6.94 -6.94
CA LEU A 26 14.77 -5.56 -7.03
C LEU A 26 15.43 -4.67 -5.98
N ALA A 27 15.44 -5.10 -4.72
CA ALA A 27 16.05 -4.35 -3.63
C ALA A 27 17.56 -4.11 -3.82
N ARG A 28 18.29 -5.06 -4.41
CA ARG A 28 19.74 -4.99 -4.58
C ARG A 28 20.18 -4.17 -5.78
N TYR A 29 19.50 -4.34 -6.92
CA TYR A 29 19.99 -3.85 -8.21
C TYR A 29 19.29 -2.59 -8.70
N LEU A 30 18.10 -2.24 -8.18
CA LEU A 30 17.46 -0.98 -8.53
C LEU A 30 18.16 0.21 -7.85
N PRO A 31 18.24 1.37 -8.55
CA PRO A 31 18.95 2.55 -8.06
C PRO A 31 18.28 3.14 -6.81
N HIS A 32 19.07 3.76 -5.91
CA HIS A 32 18.55 4.37 -4.68
C HIS A 32 17.85 5.72 -4.90
N LYS A 33 18.41 6.57 -5.76
CA LYS A 33 18.00 7.98 -5.90
C LYS A 33 16.82 8.23 -6.83
N GLN A 34 16.29 7.21 -7.50
CA GLN A 34 15.24 7.30 -8.49
C GLN A 34 13.97 6.66 -7.94
N LEU A 35 12.82 7.28 -8.17
CA LEU A 35 11.54 6.63 -7.83
C LEU A 35 11.35 5.36 -8.67
N LYS A 36 11.10 4.25 -8.03
CA LYS A 36 10.78 2.97 -8.64
C LYS A 36 9.26 2.77 -8.59
N VAL A 37 8.63 2.54 -9.75
CA VAL A 37 7.19 2.23 -9.86
C VAL A 37 7.04 0.77 -10.25
N VAL A 38 6.61 -0.05 -9.32
CA VAL A 38 6.42 -1.50 -9.50
C VAL A 38 4.97 -1.76 -9.88
N LEU A 39 4.73 -2.02 -11.16
CA LEU A 39 3.41 -2.41 -11.68
C LEU A 39 3.17 -3.89 -11.39
N THR A 40 2.07 -4.18 -10.71
CA THR A 40 1.65 -5.53 -10.34
C THR A 40 0.33 -5.91 -11.01
N GLN A 41 0.04 -7.20 -11.05
CA GLN A 41 -1.22 -7.69 -11.60
C GLN A 41 -2.41 -7.37 -10.67
N ASP A 42 -2.18 -7.46 -9.36
CA ASP A 42 -3.20 -7.24 -8.32
C ASP A 42 -2.59 -6.63 -7.05
N ALA A 43 -3.47 -6.26 -6.12
CA ALA A 43 -3.11 -5.67 -4.84
C ALA A 43 -2.36 -6.67 -3.92
N GLU A 44 -2.69 -7.96 -3.98
CA GLU A 44 -2.03 -8.99 -3.18
C GLU A 44 -0.54 -9.10 -3.54
N GLN A 45 -0.22 -9.11 -4.85
CA GLN A 45 1.16 -9.12 -5.32
C GLN A 45 1.89 -7.83 -4.90
N ALA A 46 1.23 -6.68 -4.99
CA ALA A 46 1.79 -5.40 -4.58
C ALA A 46 2.16 -5.39 -3.09
N LEU A 47 1.25 -5.79 -2.21
CA LEU A 47 1.45 -5.83 -0.75
C LEU A 47 2.53 -6.85 -0.35
N ARG A 48 2.57 -8.03 -0.98
CA ARG A 48 3.64 -9.01 -0.75
C ARG A 48 5.01 -8.44 -1.08
N LEU A 49 5.13 -7.76 -2.22
CA LEU A 49 6.39 -7.16 -2.65
C LEU A 49 6.79 -5.97 -1.79
N GLN A 50 5.85 -5.12 -1.41
CA GLN A 50 6.09 -4.02 -0.47
C GLN A 50 6.64 -4.54 0.86
N THR A 51 6.02 -5.59 1.39
CA THR A 51 6.43 -6.20 2.65
C THR A 51 7.83 -6.83 2.56
N ALA A 52 8.11 -7.54 1.46
CA ALA A 52 9.43 -8.11 1.20
C ALA A 52 10.49 -7.00 0.96
N TRP A 53 10.12 -5.91 0.28
CA TRP A 53 11.00 -4.75 0.09
C TRP A 53 11.43 -4.16 1.43
N ARG A 54 10.48 -3.91 2.34
CA ARG A 54 10.75 -3.38 3.68
C ARG A 54 11.72 -4.27 4.49
N PHE A 55 11.68 -5.56 4.28
CA PHE A 55 12.63 -6.49 4.91
C PHE A 55 14.06 -6.31 4.38
N PHE A 56 14.24 -6.15 3.07
CA PHE A 56 15.55 -5.99 2.45
C PHE A 56 16.09 -4.55 2.49
N ARG A 57 15.18 -3.56 2.47
CA ARG A 57 15.48 -2.12 2.52
C ARG A 57 14.61 -1.39 3.55
N PRO A 58 14.89 -1.59 4.85
CA PRO A 58 14.04 -1.06 5.93
C PRO A 58 14.03 0.48 6.04
N HIS A 59 14.99 1.16 5.40
CA HIS A 59 15.10 2.63 5.43
C HIS A 59 14.43 3.31 4.24
N ASP A 60 14.01 2.53 3.22
CA ASP A 60 13.31 3.08 2.06
C ASP A 60 11.82 3.30 2.41
N THR A 61 11.28 4.42 1.94
CA THR A 61 9.84 4.69 2.00
C THR A 61 9.12 3.92 0.88
N ALA A 62 8.63 2.74 1.24
CA ALA A 62 7.90 1.85 0.34
C ALA A 62 6.39 2.14 0.43
N VAL A 63 5.85 2.74 -0.64
CA VAL A 63 4.45 3.19 -0.74
C VAL A 63 3.63 2.19 -1.53
N PHE A 64 2.41 1.93 -1.10
CA PHE A 64 1.38 1.22 -1.86
C PHE A 64 0.27 2.20 -2.23
N LEU A 65 -0.16 2.22 -3.48
CA LEU A 65 -1.34 2.96 -3.93
C LEU A 65 -2.48 1.97 -4.15
N PRO A 66 -3.44 1.88 -3.21
CA PRO A 66 -4.59 0.98 -3.34
C PRO A 66 -5.59 1.49 -4.38
N ASP A 67 -6.45 0.60 -4.88
CA ASP A 67 -7.65 1.01 -5.60
C ASP A 67 -8.78 1.37 -4.62
N TRP A 68 -9.94 1.70 -5.16
CA TRP A 68 -11.11 2.00 -4.33
C TRP A 68 -11.79 0.75 -3.75
N GLU A 69 -11.36 -0.45 -4.15
CA GLU A 69 -12.01 -1.74 -3.83
C GLU A 69 -13.51 -1.77 -4.17
N THR A 70 -13.92 -0.91 -5.11
CA THR A 70 -15.26 -0.88 -5.70
C THR A 70 -15.14 -1.14 -7.20
N LEU A 71 -16.14 -1.81 -7.76
CA LEU A 71 -16.14 -2.06 -9.20
C LEU A 71 -16.53 -0.79 -9.98
N PRO A 72 -15.97 -0.55 -11.17
CA PRO A 72 -16.32 0.62 -11.96
C PRO A 72 -17.84 0.81 -12.11
N TYR A 73 -18.31 2.02 -11.86
CA TYR A 73 -19.73 2.43 -11.90
C TYR A 73 -20.65 1.77 -10.87
N GLU A 74 -20.10 1.17 -9.79
CA GLU A 74 -20.91 0.76 -8.65
C GLU A 74 -21.39 1.96 -7.85
N ARG A 75 -22.50 1.76 -7.10
CA ARG A 75 -23.11 2.80 -6.26
C ARG A 75 -22.59 2.74 -4.82
N PHE A 76 -21.33 2.36 -4.65
CA PHE A 76 -20.65 2.30 -3.36
C PHE A 76 -19.46 3.25 -3.37
N SER A 77 -19.26 3.94 -2.26
CA SER A 77 -18.02 4.68 -2.02
C SER A 77 -16.92 3.76 -1.49
N PRO A 78 -15.64 4.04 -1.78
CA PRO A 78 -14.53 3.38 -1.14
C PRO A 78 -14.58 3.58 0.38
N HIS A 79 -14.04 2.62 1.12
CA HIS A 79 -13.90 2.78 2.56
C HIS A 79 -12.99 3.98 2.88
N GLN A 80 -13.34 4.71 3.96
CA GLN A 80 -12.59 5.93 4.31
C GLN A 80 -11.09 5.68 4.56
N ASP A 81 -10.73 4.51 5.08
CA ASP A 81 -9.32 4.14 5.27
C ASP A 81 -8.59 4.02 3.93
N LEU A 82 -9.23 3.48 2.88
CA LEU A 82 -8.63 3.41 1.54
C LEU A 82 -8.43 4.80 0.94
N VAL A 83 -9.40 5.71 1.10
CA VAL A 83 -9.25 7.10 0.67
C VAL A 83 -8.07 7.75 1.41
N SER A 84 -7.96 7.49 2.72
CA SER A 84 -6.85 7.96 3.56
C SER A 84 -5.50 7.45 3.06
N GLU A 85 -5.37 6.15 2.80
CA GLU A 85 -4.15 5.54 2.27
C GLU A 85 -3.79 6.09 0.88
N ARG A 86 -4.79 6.26 -0.01
CA ARG A 86 -4.59 6.81 -1.35
C ARG A 86 -4.07 8.24 -1.31
N LEU A 87 -4.70 9.11 -0.53
CA LEU A 87 -4.27 10.51 -0.37
C LEU A 87 -2.86 10.60 0.23
N SER A 88 -2.55 9.74 1.22
CA SER A 88 -1.20 9.62 1.78
C SER A 88 -0.18 9.18 0.73
N ALA A 89 -0.50 8.16 -0.06
CA ALA A 89 0.37 7.65 -1.13
C ALA A 89 0.62 8.73 -2.19
N LEU A 90 -0.41 9.39 -2.68
CA LEU A 90 -0.32 10.47 -3.67
C LEU A 90 0.55 11.63 -3.17
N TRP A 91 0.37 12.02 -1.90
CA TRP A 91 1.19 13.06 -1.29
C TRP A 91 2.67 12.62 -1.17
N GLN A 92 2.95 11.39 -0.71
CA GLN A 92 4.31 10.86 -0.59
C GLN A 92 5.03 10.79 -1.94
N ILE A 93 4.31 10.39 -2.99
CA ILE A 93 4.83 10.37 -4.37
C ILE A 93 5.18 11.80 -4.79
N LYS A 94 4.23 12.73 -4.67
CA LYS A 94 4.40 14.10 -5.18
C LYS A 94 5.43 14.91 -4.40
N SER A 95 5.54 14.71 -3.09
CA SER A 95 6.55 15.36 -2.25
C SER A 95 7.97 14.79 -2.43
N GLY A 96 8.14 13.71 -3.21
CA GLY A 96 9.43 13.03 -3.37
C GLY A 96 9.86 12.22 -2.15
N ALA A 97 8.94 11.96 -1.21
CA ALA A 97 9.22 11.15 -0.03
C ALA A 97 9.22 9.64 -0.33
N ALA A 98 8.58 9.21 -1.42
CA ALA A 98 8.53 7.81 -1.82
C ALA A 98 9.81 7.38 -2.54
N ASP A 99 10.45 6.30 -2.09
CA ASP A 99 11.57 5.64 -2.77
C ASP A 99 11.08 4.60 -3.77
N VAL A 100 10.01 3.88 -3.43
CA VAL A 100 9.37 2.89 -4.29
C VAL A 100 7.86 2.91 -4.12
N LEU A 101 7.16 2.84 -5.26
CA LEU A 101 5.71 2.74 -5.34
C LEU A 101 5.32 1.36 -5.87
N PHE A 102 4.47 0.65 -5.13
CA PHE A 102 3.81 -0.56 -5.58
C PHE A 102 2.37 -0.23 -5.97
N VAL A 103 1.97 -0.57 -7.19
CA VAL A 103 0.65 -0.21 -7.70
C VAL A 103 0.13 -1.26 -8.69
N PRO A 104 -1.12 -1.74 -8.51
CA PRO A 104 -1.78 -2.59 -9.50
C PRO A 104 -1.99 -1.85 -10.82
N VAL A 105 -1.93 -2.56 -11.95
CA VAL A 105 -2.16 -1.97 -13.28
C VAL A 105 -3.51 -1.26 -13.36
N ALA A 106 -4.56 -1.87 -12.83
CA ALA A 106 -5.90 -1.28 -12.79
C ALA A 106 -5.91 0.07 -12.07
N THR A 107 -5.27 0.16 -10.90
CA THR A 107 -5.13 1.40 -10.12
C THR A 107 -4.29 2.44 -10.86
N ALA A 108 -3.19 2.03 -11.51
CA ALA A 108 -2.34 2.93 -12.29
C ALA A 108 -3.05 3.52 -13.54
N MET A 109 -4.16 2.91 -13.96
CA MET A 109 -5.01 3.41 -15.05
C MET A 109 -6.14 4.33 -14.56
N GLN A 110 -6.40 4.45 -13.26
CA GLN A 110 -7.36 5.40 -12.72
C GLN A 110 -6.84 6.83 -12.89
N LYS A 111 -7.73 7.74 -13.23
CA LYS A 111 -7.44 9.16 -13.14
C LYS A 111 -7.52 9.62 -11.69
N LEU A 112 -6.70 10.59 -11.36
CA LEU A 112 -6.43 11.06 -10.01
C LEU A 112 -6.82 12.53 -9.88
N PRO A 113 -7.10 13.03 -8.66
CA PRO A 113 -7.34 14.45 -8.45
C PRO A 113 -6.13 15.26 -8.94
N PRO A 114 -6.34 16.53 -9.36
CA PRO A 114 -5.24 17.39 -9.75
C PRO A 114 -4.23 17.61 -8.60
N VAL A 115 -2.92 17.58 -8.90
CA VAL A 115 -1.86 17.85 -7.92
C VAL A 115 -2.06 19.17 -7.16
N PRO A 116 -2.47 20.29 -7.80
CA PRO A 116 -2.74 21.53 -7.07
C PRO A 116 -3.83 21.41 -6.01
N PHE A 117 -4.84 20.56 -6.21
CA PHE A 117 -5.87 20.29 -5.20
C PHE A 117 -5.26 19.67 -3.94
N LEU A 118 -4.45 18.62 -4.09
CA LEU A 118 -3.81 17.96 -2.97
C LEU A 118 -2.83 18.88 -2.24
N ALA A 119 -2.00 19.62 -2.99
CA ALA A 119 -1.02 20.54 -2.44
C ALA A 119 -1.68 21.73 -1.71
N GLY A 120 -2.73 22.32 -2.30
CA GLY A 120 -3.43 23.47 -1.76
C GLY A 120 -4.30 23.17 -0.54
N ARG A 121 -4.62 21.90 -0.30
CA ARG A 121 -5.43 21.45 0.84
C ARG A 121 -4.65 20.62 1.86
N THR A 122 -3.32 20.63 1.76
CA THR A 122 -2.42 20.01 2.74
C THR A 122 -1.83 21.11 3.60
N PHE A 123 -2.01 21.03 4.91
CA PHE A 123 -1.43 21.96 5.86
C PHE A 123 -0.85 21.27 7.09
N TRP A 124 -0.04 22.02 7.84
CA TRP A 124 0.67 21.50 9.00
C TRP A 124 0.21 22.24 10.25
N LEU A 125 0.09 21.52 11.35
CA LEU A 125 -0.04 22.08 12.69
C LEU A 125 1.18 21.70 13.52
N LYS A 126 1.74 22.69 14.23
CA LYS A 126 2.97 22.54 15.03
C LYS A 126 2.77 23.08 16.43
N THR A 127 3.42 22.46 17.40
CA THR A 127 3.50 22.99 18.78
C THR A 127 4.11 24.42 18.76
N GLY A 128 3.54 25.34 19.53
CA GLY A 128 3.92 26.76 19.56
C GLY A 128 3.33 27.62 18.44
N GLN A 129 2.49 27.03 17.54
CA GLN A 129 1.80 27.77 16.49
C GLN A 129 0.52 28.39 17.04
N THR A 130 0.23 29.66 16.66
CA THR A 130 -1.09 30.27 16.91
C THR A 130 -2.15 29.62 16.02
N LEU A 131 -3.28 29.25 16.63
CA LEU A 131 -4.36 28.52 15.97
C LEU A 131 -5.74 29.08 16.40
N ASP A 132 -6.46 29.65 15.46
CA ASP A 132 -7.86 30.01 15.65
C ASP A 132 -8.73 28.75 15.47
N ILE A 133 -9.35 28.28 16.57
CA ILE A 133 -10.22 27.08 16.56
C ILE A 133 -11.43 27.28 15.64
N GLY A 134 -12.01 28.47 15.61
CA GLY A 134 -13.19 28.75 14.76
C GLY A 134 -12.85 28.61 13.27
N ARG A 135 -11.71 29.19 12.89
CA ARG A 135 -11.19 29.05 11.52
C ARG A 135 -10.78 27.61 11.21
N LEU A 136 -10.04 26.93 12.08
CA LEU A 136 -9.68 25.53 11.90
C LEU A 136 -10.90 24.64 11.69
N LYS A 137 -11.96 24.86 12.48
CA LYS A 137 -13.22 24.11 12.33
C LYS A 137 -13.85 24.33 10.95
N SER A 138 -13.87 25.57 10.44
CA SER A 138 -14.34 25.85 9.10
C SER A 138 -13.46 25.18 8.04
N ASP A 139 -12.14 25.36 8.14
CA ASP A 139 -11.18 24.78 7.20
C ASP A 139 -11.26 23.24 7.15
N LEU A 140 -11.48 22.58 8.29
CA LEU A 140 -11.66 21.12 8.36
C LEU A 140 -12.99 20.68 7.70
N VAL A 141 -14.09 21.39 7.94
CA VAL A 141 -15.38 21.11 7.28
C VAL A 141 -15.25 21.30 5.77
N ASP A 142 -14.60 22.38 5.32
CA ASP A 142 -14.36 22.66 3.90
C ASP A 142 -13.40 21.66 3.25
N ALA A 143 -12.51 21.06 4.06
CA ALA A 143 -11.67 19.95 3.65
C ALA A 143 -12.38 18.57 3.68
N GLY A 144 -13.67 18.56 4.06
CA GLY A 144 -14.52 17.35 4.07
C GLY A 144 -14.47 16.54 5.35
N TYR A 145 -13.84 17.05 6.44
CA TYR A 145 -13.82 16.34 7.72
C TYR A 145 -15.17 16.39 8.43
N ASN A 146 -15.55 15.31 9.06
CA ASN A 146 -16.78 15.18 9.83
C ASN A 146 -16.60 15.70 11.27
N HIS A 147 -17.43 16.67 11.68
CA HIS A 147 -17.47 17.12 13.06
C HIS A 147 -18.31 16.16 13.89
N VAL A 148 -17.67 15.45 14.82
CA VAL A 148 -18.25 14.39 15.65
C VAL A 148 -18.12 14.72 17.14
N SER A 149 -18.82 13.98 18.01
CA SER A 149 -18.66 14.09 19.48
C SER A 149 -17.42 13.37 19.99
N HIS A 150 -17.02 12.26 19.34
CA HIS A 150 -15.85 11.45 19.66
C HIS A 150 -15.21 10.97 18.36
N VAL A 151 -13.91 11.17 18.25
CA VAL A 151 -13.14 10.78 17.07
C VAL A 151 -12.77 9.30 17.15
N VAL A 152 -13.12 8.53 16.13
CA VAL A 152 -12.85 7.09 16.03
C VAL A 152 -12.26 6.67 14.68
N ALA A 153 -12.45 7.45 13.62
CA ALA A 153 -12.02 7.14 12.27
C ALA A 153 -11.27 8.30 11.61
N ALA A 154 -10.45 7.99 10.59
CA ALA A 154 -9.79 9.03 9.78
C ALA A 154 -10.84 9.92 9.10
N GLY A 155 -10.54 11.22 8.99
CA GLY A 155 -11.47 12.22 8.48
C GLY A 155 -12.47 12.74 9.51
N GLU A 156 -12.32 12.45 10.80
CA GLU A 156 -13.15 12.96 11.89
C GLU A 156 -12.42 13.95 12.77
N PHE A 157 -13.16 14.93 13.33
CA PHE A 157 -12.65 15.83 14.35
C PHE A 157 -13.72 16.19 15.38
N ALA A 158 -13.28 16.54 16.60
CA ALA A 158 -14.11 16.99 17.69
C ALA A 158 -13.46 18.21 18.38
N VAL A 159 -14.27 19.18 18.81
CA VAL A 159 -13.80 20.37 19.53
C VAL A 159 -14.48 20.45 20.88
N ARG A 160 -13.69 20.56 21.94
CA ARG A 160 -14.17 20.63 23.33
C ARG A 160 -13.36 21.68 24.11
N GLY A 161 -13.88 22.91 24.18
CA GLY A 161 -13.13 24.03 24.77
C GLY A 161 -11.84 24.31 24.02
N GLY A 162 -10.70 24.33 24.71
CA GLY A 162 -9.37 24.47 24.11
C GLY A 162 -8.74 23.16 23.61
N ILE A 163 -9.54 22.08 23.47
CA ILE A 163 -9.06 20.78 22.98
C ILE A 163 -9.66 20.48 21.63
N VAL A 164 -8.81 20.12 20.66
CA VAL A 164 -9.20 19.59 19.36
C VAL A 164 -8.70 18.16 19.22
N ASP A 165 -9.63 17.22 19.15
CA ASP A 165 -9.33 15.84 18.76
C ASP A 165 -9.51 15.71 17.25
N LEU A 166 -8.55 15.10 16.57
CA LEU A 166 -8.52 15.03 15.12
C LEU A 166 -7.85 13.73 14.65
N PHE A 167 -8.48 13.04 13.68
CA PHE A 167 -7.86 11.91 13.01
C PHE A 167 -7.56 12.29 11.54
N PRO A 168 -6.35 12.78 11.25
CA PRO A 168 -6.00 13.22 9.90
C PRO A 168 -6.00 12.08 8.91
N MET A 169 -6.41 12.37 7.68
CA MET A 169 -6.22 11.48 6.55
C MET A 169 -4.73 11.22 6.34
N GLY A 170 -4.38 9.97 6.06
CA GLY A 170 -3.00 9.53 5.88
C GLY A 170 -2.21 9.37 7.20
N SER A 171 -2.88 9.41 8.34
CA SER A 171 -2.29 9.13 9.64
C SER A 171 -2.70 7.75 10.16
N GLU A 172 -1.80 7.04 10.83
CA GLU A 172 -2.10 5.77 11.51
C GLU A 172 -2.79 5.99 12.86
N MET A 173 -2.66 7.18 13.45
CA MET A 173 -3.15 7.50 14.79
C MET A 173 -3.87 8.84 14.80
N PRO A 174 -4.90 9.02 15.64
CA PRO A 174 -5.51 10.31 15.89
C PRO A 174 -4.65 11.13 16.86
N TYR A 175 -4.89 12.44 16.83
CA TYR A 175 -4.17 13.41 17.64
C TYR A 175 -5.11 14.25 18.48
N ARG A 176 -4.69 14.53 19.70
CA ARG A 176 -5.27 15.53 20.60
C ARG A 176 -4.35 16.75 20.63
N ILE A 177 -4.91 17.88 20.27
CA ILE A 177 -4.25 19.20 20.27
C ILE A 177 -4.82 19.96 21.47
N ASP A 178 -3.95 20.25 22.42
CA ASP A 178 -4.27 21.09 23.57
C ASP A 178 -3.85 22.52 23.27
N LEU A 179 -4.74 23.51 23.40
CA LEU A 179 -4.44 24.91 23.24
C LEU A 179 -4.41 25.62 24.60
N PHE A 180 -3.43 26.52 24.73
CA PHE A 180 -3.41 27.52 25.78
C PHE A 180 -3.72 28.89 25.12
N ASP A 181 -4.89 29.43 25.42
CA ASP A 181 -5.50 30.53 24.70
C ASP A 181 -5.63 30.20 23.19
N ASP A 182 -4.83 30.82 22.33
CA ASP A 182 -4.79 30.62 20.89
C ASP A 182 -3.49 29.94 20.39
N GLU A 183 -2.63 29.47 21.29
CA GLU A 183 -1.37 28.79 20.95
C GLU A 183 -1.50 27.28 21.17
N ILE A 184 -0.96 26.47 20.27
CA ILE A 184 -0.87 25.02 20.43
C ILE A 184 0.20 24.71 21.50
N ASP A 185 -0.27 24.37 22.71
CA ASP A 185 0.60 23.98 23.82
C ASP A 185 1.20 22.59 23.61
N SER A 186 0.38 21.63 23.20
CA SER A 186 0.86 20.28 22.95
C SER A 186 0.02 19.55 21.91
N ILE A 187 0.67 18.61 21.19
CA ILE A 187 0.04 17.66 20.30
C ILE A 187 0.42 16.26 20.76
N LYS A 188 -0.58 15.38 20.97
CA LYS A 188 -0.35 14.01 21.46
C LYS A 188 -1.18 13.02 20.63
N THR A 189 -0.64 11.85 20.33
CA THR A 189 -1.44 10.74 19.83
C THR A 189 -2.38 10.24 20.94
N PHE A 190 -3.53 9.67 20.57
CA PHE A 190 -4.42 9.04 21.51
C PHE A 190 -5.02 7.75 20.94
N ASP A 191 -5.55 6.92 21.82
CA ASP A 191 -6.21 5.67 21.47
C ASP A 191 -7.71 5.88 21.28
N THR A 192 -8.27 5.41 20.17
CA THR A 192 -9.68 5.66 19.78
C THR A 192 -10.69 4.95 20.69
N GLU A 193 -10.32 3.80 21.27
CA GLU A 193 -11.21 3.04 22.14
C GLU A 193 -11.27 3.62 23.56
N THR A 194 -10.09 3.89 24.13
CA THR A 194 -9.96 4.38 25.52
C THR A 194 -9.99 5.89 25.62
N GLN A 195 -9.81 6.62 24.51
CA GLN A 195 -9.70 8.08 24.42
C GLN A 195 -8.53 8.67 25.26
N ARG A 196 -7.53 7.84 25.60
CA ARG A 196 -6.37 8.24 26.39
C ARG A 196 -5.19 8.62 25.49
N THR A 197 -4.50 9.67 25.86
CA THR A 197 -3.26 10.10 25.20
C THR A 197 -2.14 9.08 25.38
N ILE A 198 -1.32 8.89 24.34
CA ILE A 198 -0.22 7.90 24.30
C ILE A 198 1.13 8.59 24.31
N SER A 199 1.46 9.37 23.27
CA SER A 199 2.79 9.98 23.11
C SER A 199 2.72 11.37 22.49
N PRO A 200 3.65 12.29 22.87
CA PRO A 200 3.73 13.62 22.26
C PRO A 200 4.34 13.55 20.86
N VAL A 201 3.93 14.50 20.01
CA VAL A 201 4.52 14.77 18.70
C VAL A 201 4.70 16.28 18.53
N SER A 202 5.67 16.71 17.71
CA SER A 202 5.95 18.14 17.51
C SER A 202 5.09 18.77 16.42
N GLU A 203 4.67 17.98 15.43
CA GLU A 203 3.88 18.46 14.30
C GLU A 203 3.03 17.35 13.69
N ILE A 204 1.95 17.75 13.05
CA ILE A 204 1.08 16.85 12.27
C ILE A 204 0.77 17.46 10.91
N ARG A 205 0.55 16.59 9.94
CA ARG A 205 0.10 16.94 8.60
C ARG A 205 -1.37 16.60 8.44
N LEU A 206 -2.10 17.49 7.79
CA LEU A 206 -3.51 17.34 7.46
C LEU A 206 -3.68 17.25 5.95
N LEU A 207 -4.25 16.16 5.47
CA LEU A 207 -4.68 15.95 4.09
C LEU A 207 -6.20 16.18 3.99
N PRO A 208 -6.76 16.48 2.80
CA PRO A 208 -8.22 16.56 2.62
C PRO A 208 -8.89 15.21 2.93
N ALA A 209 -10.17 15.23 3.31
CA ALA A 209 -10.88 14.01 3.67
C ALA A 209 -11.48 13.25 2.47
N HIS A 210 -11.51 13.86 1.30
CA HIS A 210 -11.97 13.29 0.03
C HIS A 210 -10.95 13.52 -1.08
N GLU A 211 -11.02 12.73 -2.15
CA GLU A 211 -10.24 12.96 -3.37
C GLU A 211 -10.80 14.13 -4.22
N PHE A 212 -11.85 14.80 -3.77
CA PHE A 212 -12.50 15.95 -4.41
C PHE A 212 -12.84 17.04 -3.37
N PRO A 213 -12.95 18.31 -3.79
CA PRO A 213 -13.35 19.39 -2.91
C PRO A 213 -14.86 19.34 -2.59
N THR A 214 -15.22 19.71 -1.35
CA THR A 214 -16.60 19.65 -0.84
C THR A 214 -17.22 21.03 -0.57
N ASP A 215 -16.46 22.10 -0.77
CA ASP A 215 -16.87 23.49 -0.54
C ASP A 215 -17.92 23.98 -1.55
N SER A 216 -18.47 25.16 -1.29
CA SER A 216 -19.51 25.75 -2.11
C SER A 216 -19.10 26.08 -3.55
N GLU A 217 -17.81 26.33 -3.79
CA GLU A 217 -17.28 26.58 -5.14
C GLU A 217 -17.24 25.27 -5.94
N ALA A 218 -16.75 24.20 -5.32
CA ALA A 218 -16.78 22.87 -5.93
C ALA A 218 -18.20 22.42 -6.31
N GLN A 219 -19.21 22.74 -5.48
CA GLN A 219 -20.59 22.45 -5.79
C GLN A 219 -21.10 23.24 -7.01
N LYS A 220 -20.63 24.50 -7.21
CA LYS A 220 -20.97 25.27 -8.40
C LYS A 220 -20.32 24.69 -9.65
N ILE A 221 -19.02 24.36 -9.57
CA ILE A 221 -18.28 23.71 -10.65
C ILE A 221 -18.98 22.41 -11.04
N PHE A 222 -19.29 21.56 -10.05
CA PHE A 222 -20.01 20.31 -10.26
C PHE A 222 -21.32 20.51 -11.04
N ARG A 223 -22.14 21.49 -10.61
CA ARG A 223 -23.42 21.76 -11.29
C ARG A 223 -23.25 22.25 -12.73
N SER A 224 -22.20 23.05 -13.02
CA SER A 224 -21.91 23.48 -14.39
C SER A 224 -21.46 22.31 -15.24
N ARG A 225 -20.44 21.60 -14.78
CA ARG A 225 -19.87 20.45 -15.49
C ARG A 225 -20.86 19.32 -15.69
N PHE A 226 -21.73 19.06 -14.71
CA PHE A 226 -22.77 18.05 -14.85
C PHE A 226 -23.72 18.35 -16.01
N ARG A 227 -24.11 19.62 -16.21
CA ARG A 227 -24.99 20.03 -17.32
C ARG A 227 -24.30 19.99 -18.68
N GLU A 228 -22.99 20.09 -18.71
CA GLU A 228 -22.18 20.06 -19.92
C GLU A 228 -21.88 18.61 -20.36
N GLU A 229 -21.63 17.71 -19.39
CA GLU A 229 -21.12 16.36 -19.63
C GLU A 229 -22.19 15.27 -19.59
N VAL A 230 -23.35 15.55 -19.00
CA VAL A 230 -24.43 14.57 -18.81
C VAL A 230 -25.68 14.99 -19.55
N ASP A 231 -26.11 14.15 -20.47
CA ASP A 231 -27.34 14.36 -21.23
C ASP A 231 -28.59 14.23 -20.33
N GLY A 232 -29.65 14.95 -20.66
CA GLY A 232 -30.94 14.88 -20.00
C GLY A 232 -31.19 16.02 -19.00
N ASN A 233 -32.23 15.84 -18.16
CA ASN A 233 -32.58 16.86 -17.15
C ASN A 233 -31.79 16.59 -15.86
N PRO A 234 -30.89 17.51 -15.42
CA PRO A 234 -30.11 17.33 -14.21
C PRO A 234 -30.95 17.06 -12.95
N ASN A 235 -32.20 17.56 -12.93
CA ASN A 235 -33.09 17.34 -11.80
C ASN A 235 -33.63 15.90 -11.68
N ASP A 236 -33.42 15.04 -12.66
CA ASP A 236 -33.79 13.63 -12.55
C ASP A 236 -32.67 12.83 -11.89
N ALA A 237 -31.42 13.31 -11.98
CA ALA A 237 -30.26 12.69 -11.38
C ALA A 237 -30.22 12.91 -9.84
N ALA A 238 -30.20 11.81 -9.09
CA ALA A 238 -30.11 11.84 -7.63
C ALA A 238 -28.77 12.43 -7.14
N VAL A 239 -27.66 12.11 -7.79
CA VAL A 239 -26.33 12.64 -7.48
C VAL A 239 -26.27 14.15 -7.65
N TYR A 240 -26.85 14.69 -8.72
CA TYR A 240 -26.90 16.14 -8.96
C TYR A 240 -27.65 16.87 -7.84
N LYS A 241 -28.82 16.35 -7.42
CA LYS A 241 -29.60 16.92 -6.31
C LYS A 241 -28.81 16.84 -5.00
N ALA A 242 -28.21 15.67 -4.69
CA ALA A 242 -27.46 15.47 -3.46
C ALA A 242 -26.29 16.44 -3.35
N VAL A 243 -25.42 16.49 -4.35
CA VAL A 243 -24.24 17.38 -4.37
C VAL A 243 -24.66 18.85 -4.35
N SER A 244 -25.73 19.23 -5.08
CA SER A 244 -26.25 20.60 -5.07
C SER A 244 -26.73 21.08 -3.69
N ASN A 245 -27.10 20.14 -2.82
CA ASN A 245 -27.50 20.39 -1.42
C ASN A 245 -26.35 20.13 -0.42
N GLY A 246 -25.13 19.93 -0.88
CA GLY A 246 -23.97 19.66 -0.02
C GLY A 246 -23.92 18.25 0.56
N HIS A 247 -24.62 17.29 -0.05
CA HIS A 247 -24.60 15.90 0.36
C HIS A 247 -23.79 15.06 -0.63
N PHE A 248 -22.73 14.45 -0.14
CA PHE A 248 -21.83 13.58 -0.90
C PHE A 248 -22.16 12.12 -0.58
N GLY A 249 -23.13 11.56 -1.30
CA GLY A 249 -23.63 10.20 -1.06
C GLY A 249 -22.75 9.13 -1.71
N ALA A 250 -23.13 7.87 -1.45
CA ALA A 250 -22.39 6.71 -1.96
C ALA A 250 -22.28 6.72 -3.50
N GLY A 251 -21.06 6.45 -4.01
CA GLY A 251 -20.74 6.41 -5.43
C GLY A 251 -20.46 7.78 -6.06
N VAL A 252 -20.38 8.85 -5.27
CA VAL A 252 -20.05 10.20 -5.76
C VAL A 252 -18.67 10.27 -6.39
N GLU A 253 -17.76 9.37 -6.02
CA GLU A 253 -16.40 9.25 -6.54
C GLU A 253 -16.37 9.00 -8.07
N TYR A 254 -17.39 8.35 -8.62
CA TYR A 254 -17.52 8.17 -10.07
C TYR A 254 -17.90 9.44 -10.83
N TYR A 255 -18.12 10.53 -10.11
CA TYR A 255 -18.32 11.87 -10.64
C TYR A 255 -17.15 12.82 -10.32
N LEU A 256 -16.03 12.27 -9.86
CA LEU A 256 -14.79 13.00 -9.52
C LEU A 256 -14.41 14.08 -10.57
N PRO A 257 -14.47 13.82 -11.90
CA PRO A 257 -14.12 14.82 -12.91
C PRO A 257 -14.96 16.11 -12.86
N LEU A 258 -16.18 16.03 -12.32
CA LEU A 258 -17.10 17.16 -12.31
C LEU A 258 -16.82 18.17 -11.18
N PHE A 259 -15.96 17.82 -10.23
CA PHE A 259 -15.57 18.71 -9.13
C PHE A 259 -14.40 19.65 -9.46
N PHE A 260 -13.83 19.52 -10.66
CA PHE A 260 -12.68 20.29 -11.10
C PHE A 260 -12.95 21.02 -12.42
N GLU A 261 -12.40 22.25 -12.56
CA GLU A 261 -12.47 22.99 -13.82
C GLU A 261 -11.65 22.35 -14.92
N ASN A 262 -10.48 21.82 -14.55
CA ASN A 262 -9.56 21.13 -15.45
C ASN A 262 -9.80 19.62 -15.43
N GLU A 263 -9.25 18.93 -16.43
CA GLU A 263 -9.23 17.47 -16.44
C GLU A 263 -8.49 16.91 -15.22
N LEU A 264 -8.89 15.69 -14.83
CA LEU A 264 -8.15 14.92 -13.82
C LEU A 264 -6.74 14.58 -14.34
N GLU A 265 -5.83 14.42 -13.41
CA GLU A 265 -4.47 13.98 -13.68
C GLU A 265 -4.36 12.44 -13.64
N THR A 266 -3.16 11.94 -13.90
CA THR A 266 -2.84 10.51 -13.93
C THR A 266 -1.65 10.23 -13.03
N LEU A 267 -1.35 8.97 -12.76
CA LEU A 267 -0.12 8.60 -12.07
C LEU A 267 1.13 9.22 -12.71
N PHE A 268 1.16 9.33 -14.04
CA PHE A 268 2.28 9.89 -14.78
C PHE A 268 2.51 11.40 -14.52
N ASP A 269 1.51 12.12 -14.05
CA ASP A 269 1.60 13.55 -13.72
C ASP A 269 2.06 13.75 -12.26
N TYR A 270 1.91 12.71 -11.43
CA TYR A 270 2.40 12.68 -10.05
C TYR A 270 3.88 12.31 -9.92
N ILE A 271 4.38 11.45 -10.83
CA ILE A 271 5.77 10.98 -10.81
C ILE A 271 6.68 11.85 -11.68
N GLY A 272 7.98 11.84 -11.40
CA GLY A 272 8.99 12.51 -12.23
C GLY A 272 9.25 11.77 -13.56
N GLU A 273 9.74 12.49 -14.56
CA GLU A 273 10.09 11.93 -15.87
C GLU A 273 11.22 10.89 -15.82
N ASP A 274 12.02 10.91 -14.77
CA ASP A 274 13.13 10.00 -14.51
C ASP A 274 12.71 8.73 -13.77
N ALA A 275 11.43 8.58 -13.40
CA ALA A 275 10.94 7.40 -12.71
C ALA A 275 11.24 6.10 -13.49
N LEU A 276 11.56 5.02 -12.77
CA LEU A 276 11.88 3.73 -13.35
C LEU A 276 10.72 2.75 -13.09
N PHE A 277 10.17 2.19 -14.15
CA PHE A 277 9.12 1.20 -14.05
C PHE A 277 9.68 -0.22 -13.97
N VAL A 278 9.08 -1.02 -13.11
CA VAL A 278 9.24 -2.48 -13.04
C VAL A 278 7.90 -3.10 -13.38
N SER A 279 7.80 -3.77 -14.52
CA SER A 279 6.56 -4.39 -15.00
C SER A 279 6.56 -5.88 -14.69
N LEU A 280 5.68 -6.31 -13.79
CA LEU A 280 5.55 -7.72 -13.39
C LEU A 280 4.44 -8.42 -14.18
N GLY A 281 4.79 -9.50 -14.83
CA GLY A 281 3.87 -10.22 -15.70
C GLY A 281 3.55 -9.46 -16.99
N ASP A 282 2.41 -9.76 -17.61
CA ASP A 282 1.94 -9.10 -18.82
C ASP A 282 1.05 -7.90 -18.52
N VAL A 283 1.69 -6.76 -18.23
CA VAL A 283 1.01 -5.49 -17.94
C VAL A 283 0.09 -5.05 -19.09
N HIS A 284 0.42 -5.38 -20.34
CA HIS A 284 -0.41 -5.00 -21.47
C HIS A 284 -1.73 -5.79 -21.50
N THR A 285 -1.66 -7.09 -21.28
CA THR A 285 -2.85 -7.93 -21.18
C THR A 285 -3.73 -7.50 -20.00
N GLU A 286 -3.16 -7.19 -18.85
CA GLU A 286 -3.92 -6.71 -17.69
C GLU A 286 -4.59 -5.35 -17.96
N ALA A 287 -3.89 -4.41 -18.60
CA ALA A 287 -4.47 -3.13 -18.99
C ALA A 287 -5.64 -3.28 -19.96
N ASN A 288 -5.53 -4.18 -20.95
CA ASN A 288 -6.63 -4.47 -21.89
C ASN A 288 -7.81 -5.13 -21.18
N ARG A 289 -7.56 -6.05 -20.25
CA ARG A 289 -8.60 -6.74 -19.47
C ARG A 289 -9.38 -5.73 -18.64
N PHE A 290 -8.67 -4.88 -17.88
CA PHE A 290 -9.30 -3.84 -17.07
C PHE A 290 -10.10 -2.85 -17.91
N TRP A 291 -9.55 -2.35 -19.01
CA TRP A 291 -10.26 -1.44 -19.91
C TRP A 291 -11.51 -2.06 -20.54
N SER A 292 -11.47 -3.35 -20.87
CA SER A 292 -12.63 -4.07 -21.36
C SER A 292 -13.73 -4.21 -20.29
N ASP A 293 -13.34 -4.48 -19.04
CA ASP A 293 -14.28 -4.53 -17.90
C ASP A 293 -14.95 -3.17 -17.67
N VAL A 294 -14.15 -2.09 -17.62
CA VAL A 294 -14.67 -0.71 -17.50
C VAL A 294 -15.71 -0.40 -18.57
N LYS A 295 -15.43 -0.72 -19.84
CA LYS A 295 -16.38 -0.49 -20.95
C LYS A 295 -17.65 -1.33 -20.81
N SER A 296 -17.52 -2.57 -20.40
CA SER A 296 -18.66 -3.48 -20.20
C SER A 296 -19.57 -2.95 -19.09
N ARG A 297 -19.02 -2.50 -17.97
CA ARG A 297 -19.76 -1.93 -16.85
C ARG A 297 -20.40 -0.60 -17.20
N TYR A 298 -19.71 0.25 -17.95
CA TYR A 298 -20.28 1.48 -18.49
C TYR A 298 -21.52 1.18 -19.35
N ALA A 299 -21.42 0.20 -20.25
CA ALA A 299 -22.55 -0.19 -21.09
C ALA A 299 -23.76 -0.73 -20.29
N MET A 300 -23.50 -1.39 -19.14
CA MET A 300 -24.57 -1.83 -18.23
C MET A 300 -25.22 -0.66 -17.47
N ALA A 301 -24.44 0.39 -17.16
CA ALA A 301 -24.92 1.55 -16.42
C ALA A 301 -25.59 2.61 -17.34
N GLN A 302 -25.37 2.52 -18.66
CA GLN A 302 -26.01 3.43 -19.63
C GLN A 302 -27.54 3.38 -19.53
N GLY A 303 -28.17 4.56 -19.62
CA GLY A 303 -29.63 4.68 -19.54
C GLY A 303 -30.19 4.80 -18.11
N ASP A 304 -29.33 4.81 -17.09
CA ASP A 304 -29.75 5.14 -15.73
C ASP A 304 -29.85 6.65 -15.57
N GLU A 305 -31.06 7.20 -15.65
CA GLU A 305 -31.31 8.64 -15.50
C GLU A 305 -31.07 9.13 -14.05
N THR A 306 -31.15 8.22 -13.08
CA THR A 306 -30.94 8.56 -11.66
C THR A 306 -29.47 8.71 -11.32
N TYR A 307 -28.61 7.84 -11.90
CA TYR A 307 -27.16 7.84 -11.76
C TYR A 307 -26.48 7.72 -13.12
N PRO A 308 -26.58 8.76 -13.96
CA PRO A 308 -26.05 8.70 -15.33
C PRO A 308 -24.52 8.55 -15.30
N PRO A 309 -23.96 7.50 -15.94
CA PRO A 309 -22.53 7.26 -15.88
C PRO A 309 -21.76 8.24 -16.76
N LEU A 310 -20.63 8.75 -16.29
CA LEU A 310 -19.68 9.48 -17.11
C LEU A 310 -18.96 8.55 -18.08
N LEU A 311 -18.51 9.09 -19.21
CA LEU A 311 -17.73 8.32 -20.19
C LEU A 311 -16.47 7.71 -19.55
N PRO A 312 -16.10 6.48 -19.88
CA PRO A 312 -14.96 5.79 -19.29
C PRO A 312 -13.64 6.56 -19.28
N GLN A 313 -13.36 7.31 -20.33
CA GLN A 313 -12.14 8.11 -20.48
C GLN A 313 -12.09 9.32 -19.52
N HIS A 314 -13.17 9.69 -18.88
CA HIS A 314 -13.17 10.75 -17.86
C HIS A 314 -12.57 10.25 -16.54
N LEU A 315 -12.68 8.93 -16.25
CA LEU A 315 -12.26 8.31 -15.00
C LEU A 315 -11.03 7.42 -15.14
N TYR A 316 -10.77 6.91 -16.35
CA TYR A 316 -9.70 5.92 -16.58
C TYR A 316 -8.93 6.22 -17.86
N LEU A 317 -7.67 5.81 -17.88
CA LEU A 317 -6.89 5.73 -19.10
C LEU A 317 -7.33 4.52 -19.93
N SER A 318 -7.46 4.67 -21.24
CA SER A 318 -7.53 3.49 -22.11
C SER A 318 -6.21 2.73 -22.11
N ALA A 319 -6.24 1.44 -22.43
CA ALA A 319 -5.04 0.61 -22.48
C ALA A 319 -3.96 1.17 -23.43
N ASP A 320 -4.36 1.75 -24.56
CA ASP A 320 -3.45 2.34 -25.54
C ASP A 320 -2.80 3.62 -24.99
N VAL A 321 -3.56 4.50 -24.33
CA VAL A 321 -3.05 5.73 -23.71
C VAL A 321 -2.09 5.38 -22.59
N PHE A 322 -2.45 4.43 -21.72
CA PHE A 322 -1.58 3.94 -20.64
C PHE A 322 -0.27 3.38 -21.20
N ALA A 323 -0.34 2.48 -22.18
CA ALA A 323 0.85 1.92 -22.82
C ALA A 323 1.70 2.98 -23.52
N GLY A 324 1.07 4.00 -24.13
CA GLY A 324 1.75 5.14 -24.75
C GLY A 324 2.53 5.98 -23.74
N ARG A 325 1.94 6.30 -22.58
CA ARG A 325 2.61 7.02 -21.49
C ARG A 325 3.76 6.21 -20.91
N LEU A 326 3.55 4.91 -20.63
CA LEU A 326 4.55 4.01 -20.07
C LEU A 326 5.81 3.88 -20.95
N LYS A 327 5.68 3.99 -22.27
CA LYS A 327 6.83 3.95 -23.22
C LYS A 327 7.84 5.07 -23.02
N ASN A 328 7.49 6.16 -22.38
CA ASN A 328 8.40 7.27 -22.14
C ASN A 328 9.43 6.99 -21.04
N TYR A 329 9.19 5.99 -20.23
CA TYR A 329 10.01 5.64 -19.07
C TYR A 329 10.94 4.46 -19.36
N GLY A 330 12.01 4.34 -18.55
CA GLY A 330 12.81 3.12 -18.48
C GLY A 330 12.00 1.98 -17.87
N GLN A 331 12.04 0.79 -18.46
CA GLN A 331 11.24 -0.35 -18.01
C GLN A 331 12.10 -1.57 -17.74
N VAL A 332 12.07 -2.06 -16.51
CA VAL A 332 12.62 -3.36 -16.13
C VAL A 332 11.50 -4.40 -16.25
N LEU A 333 11.80 -5.50 -16.96
CA LEU A 333 10.89 -6.62 -17.20
C LEU A 333 11.48 -7.89 -16.57
N PRO A 334 11.19 -8.17 -15.28
CA PRO A 334 11.68 -9.38 -14.62
C PRO A 334 10.99 -10.63 -15.19
N ASP A 335 11.78 -11.63 -15.55
CA ASP A 335 11.31 -12.96 -15.88
C ASP A 335 11.50 -13.88 -14.67
N VAL A 336 10.41 -14.25 -14.04
CA VAL A 336 10.37 -15.08 -12.82
C VAL A 336 10.19 -16.57 -13.10
N SER A 337 10.31 -17.00 -14.36
CA SER A 337 10.21 -18.39 -14.77
C SER A 337 11.48 -19.22 -14.50
N GLY A 338 12.57 -18.57 -14.07
CA GLY A 338 13.87 -19.19 -13.82
C GLY A 338 13.81 -20.20 -12.68
N LYS A 339 14.42 -21.37 -12.93
CA LYS A 339 14.55 -22.45 -11.93
C LYS A 339 15.86 -22.41 -11.16
N GLU A 340 16.83 -21.64 -11.57
CA GLU A 340 18.18 -21.61 -11.02
C GLU A 340 18.23 -21.22 -9.54
N HIS A 341 17.27 -20.39 -9.10
CA HIS A 341 17.18 -19.91 -7.72
C HIS A 341 16.08 -20.60 -6.90
N THR A 342 15.51 -21.70 -7.39
CA THR A 342 14.50 -22.47 -6.64
C THR A 342 15.16 -23.35 -5.61
N LEU A 343 14.53 -23.45 -4.43
CA LEU A 343 14.92 -24.41 -3.39
C LEU A 343 14.39 -25.81 -3.74
N PRO A 344 15.06 -26.87 -3.29
CA PRO A 344 14.45 -28.20 -3.24
C PRO A 344 13.26 -28.19 -2.27
N ASP A 345 12.48 -29.26 -2.28
CA ASP A 345 11.42 -29.45 -1.29
C ASP A 345 12.04 -29.70 0.08
N LEU A 346 11.90 -28.73 0.98
CA LEU A 346 12.37 -28.77 2.38
C LEU A 346 11.18 -28.91 3.36
N ALA A 347 10.03 -29.37 2.88
CA ALA A 347 8.85 -29.54 3.71
C ALA A 347 9.10 -30.51 4.87
N VAL A 348 8.54 -30.16 6.04
CA VAL A 348 8.63 -31.02 7.25
C VAL A 348 7.77 -32.25 7.05
N ASN A 349 8.42 -33.43 7.06
CA ASN A 349 7.70 -34.70 7.03
C ASN A 349 7.37 -35.19 8.45
N ARG A 350 6.20 -34.82 8.95
CA ARG A 350 5.77 -35.19 10.32
C ARG A 350 5.49 -36.66 10.55
N GLN A 351 5.43 -37.47 9.50
CA GLN A 351 5.18 -38.89 9.59
C GLN A 351 6.52 -39.73 9.67
N SER A 352 7.65 -39.04 9.46
CA SER A 352 8.97 -39.65 9.53
C SER A 352 9.55 -39.58 10.95
N ASP A 353 10.37 -40.56 11.34
CA ASP A 353 11.17 -40.51 12.55
C ASP A 353 12.16 -39.34 12.55
N GLU A 354 12.54 -38.86 11.35
CA GLU A 354 13.40 -37.69 11.14
C GLU A 354 12.64 -36.60 10.34
N PRO A 355 11.80 -35.80 10.99
CA PRO A 355 10.92 -34.85 10.31
C PRO A 355 11.65 -33.78 9.51
N LEU A 356 12.90 -33.45 9.87
CA LEU A 356 13.74 -32.40 9.27
C LEU A 356 14.88 -32.96 8.41
N GLN A 357 14.79 -34.21 7.96
CA GLN A 357 15.90 -34.86 7.22
C GLN A 357 16.23 -34.05 5.93
N ALA A 358 15.25 -33.61 5.17
CA ALA A 358 15.48 -32.80 3.97
C ALA A 358 16.26 -31.51 4.26
N LEU A 359 15.98 -30.82 5.38
CA LEU A 359 16.72 -29.62 5.79
C LEU A 359 18.15 -29.97 6.23
N LYS A 360 18.36 -31.09 6.95
CA LYS A 360 19.68 -31.56 7.36
C LYS A 360 20.55 -31.89 6.14
N ASP A 361 19.99 -32.63 5.19
CA ASP A 361 20.64 -32.99 3.94
C ASP A 361 21.01 -31.75 3.11
N PHE A 362 20.08 -30.81 3.01
CA PHE A 362 20.31 -29.53 2.33
C PHE A 362 21.42 -28.73 3.01
N GLN A 363 21.41 -28.61 4.35
CA GLN A 363 22.44 -27.88 5.08
C GLN A 363 23.83 -28.54 4.92
N THR A 364 23.90 -29.85 4.80
CA THR A 364 25.17 -30.59 4.61
C THR A 364 25.70 -30.41 3.18
N ALA A 365 24.82 -30.35 2.19
CA ALA A 365 25.18 -30.26 0.79
C ALA A 365 25.39 -28.80 0.29
N PHE A 366 24.89 -27.81 1.05
CA PHE A 366 24.94 -26.41 0.67
C PHE A 366 26.10 -25.70 1.38
N ASP A 367 27.09 -25.28 0.60
CA ASP A 367 28.24 -24.50 1.08
C ASP A 367 27.90 -23.03 1.21
N GLY A 368 26.97 -22.72 2.12
CA GLY A 368 26.47 -21.36 2.32
C GLY A 368 25.71 -21.19 3.62
N ARG A 369 25.14 -20.00 3.80
CA ARG A 369 24.37 -19.68 4.99
C ARG A 369 22.86 -19.77 4.70
N ILE A 370 22.11 -20.36 5.62
CA ILE A 370 20.67 -20.57 5.52
C ILE A 370 19.97 -19.64 6.49
N LEU A 371 19.00 -18.85 6.00
CA LEU A 371 18.10 -18.03 6.80
C LEU A 371 16.68 -18.60 6.75
N LEU A 372 16.20 -19.09 7.87
CA LEU A 372 14.81 -19.47 8.05
C LEU A 372 13.98 -18.22 8.37
N CYS A 373 12.84 -18.07 7.71
CA CYS A 373 11.96 -16.91 7.87
C CYS A 373 10.63 -17.35 8.50
N ALA A 374 10.35 -16.86 9.70
CA ALA A 374 9.10 -17.12 10.40
C ALA A 374 8.11 -15.96 10.19
N GLU A 375 6.82 -16.25 10.16
CA GLU A 375 5.75 -15.24 9.97
C GLU A 375 5.59 -14.31 11.18
N SER A 376 5.94 -14.77 12.38
CA SER A 376 5.78 -14.02 13.63
C SER A 376 6.81 -14.44 14.68
N LEU A 377 6.95 -13.63 15.74
CA LEU A 377 7.82 -13.96 16.90
C LEU A 377 7.41 -15.28 17.55
N GLY A 378 6.11 -15.50 17.80
CA GLY A 378 5.63 -16.76 18.38
C GLY A 378 5.93 -17.97 17.49
N ARG A 379 5.82 -17.80 16.15
CA ARG A 379 6.16 -18.84 15.20
C ARG A 379 7.66 -19.12 15.18
N ARG A 380 8.49 -18.09 15.26
CA ARG A 380 9.95 -18.22 15.36
C ARG A 380 10.35 -19.05 16.59
N GLU A 381 9.80 -18.74 17.76
CA GLU A 381 10.10 -19.50 19.00
C GLU A 381 9.67 -20.96 18.90
N THR A 382 8.48 -21.22 18.33
CA THR A 382 8.01 -22.59 18.06
C THR A 382 8.96 -23.35 17.11
N MET A 383 9.42 -22.69 16.04
CA MET A 383 10.37 -23.28 15.10
C MET A 383 11.71 -23.54 15.74
N LEU A 384 12.23 -22.64 16.57
CA LEU A 384 13.49 -22.83 17.31
C LEU A 384 13.42 -24.07 18.20
N GLY A 385 12.35 -24.21 18.99
CA GLY A 385 12.16 -25.43 19.83
C GLY A 385 12.08 -26.69 19.00
N PHE A 386 11.39 -26.69 17.87
CA PHE A 386 11.26 -27.83 16.98
C PHE A 386 12.60 -28.20 16.29
N LEU A 387 13.37 -27.20 15.84
CA LEU A 387 14.71 -27.42 15.30
C LEU A 387 15.63 -28.04 16.33
N GLN A 388 15.65 -27.53 17.57
CA GLN A 388 16.47 -28.03 18.65
C GLN A 388 16.12 -29.48 19.04
N GLN A 389 14.84 -29.82 19.11
CA GLN A 389 14.36 -31.20 19.37
C GLN A 389 14.85 -32.20 18.31
N ASN A 390 15.04 -31.73 17.07
CA ASN A 390 15.50 -32.53 15.94
C ASN A 390 17.02 -32.40 15.66
N GLY A 391 17.79 -31.86 16.61
CA GLY A 391 19.25 -31.81 16.52
C GLY A 391 19.82 -30.65 15.67
N LEU A 392 19.00 -29.69 15.26
CA LEU A 392 19.44 -28.52 14.54
C LEU A 392 19.52 -27.29 15.47
N LYS A 393 20.59 -26.50 15.33
CA LYS A 393 20.79 -25.26 16.08
C LYS A 393 20.73 -24.09 15.10
N ALA A 394 19.67 -23.28 15.16
CA ALA A 394 19.55 -22.04 14.40
C ALA A 394 19.82 -20.85 15.33
N LYS A 395 20.63 -19.88 14.88
CA LYS A 395 20.89 -18.65 15.61
C LYS A 395 19.81 -17.61 15.26
N PRO A 396 19.09 -17.04 16.25
CA PRO A 396 18.19 -15.93 16.00
C PRO A 396 18.97 -14.69 15.54
N VAL A 397 18.47 -14.02 14.50
CA VAL A 397 18.94 -12.72 14.03
C VAL A 397 17.77 -11.75 13.92
N SER A 398 18.04 -10.45 14.08
CA SER A 398 17.00 -9.42 14.10
C SER A 398 16.32 -9.20 12.72
N ASP A 399 17.15 -9.15 11.68
CA ASP A 399 16.78 -8.69 10.35
C ASP A 399 17.76 -9.20 9.27
N TRP A 400 17.60 -8.68 8.05
CA TRP A 400 18.46 -8.99 6.92
C TRP A 400 19.93 -8.56 7.16
N GLN A 401 20.17 -7.41 7.79
CA GLN A 401 21.53 -6.95 8.06
C GLN A 401 22.21 -7.79 9.13
N GLY A 402 21.45 -8.21 10.14
CA GLY A 402 21.90 -9.19 11.14
C GLY A 402 22.31 -10.52 10.51
N PHE A 403 21.56 -11.01 9.50
CA PHE A 403 21.93 -12.19 8.73
C PHE A 403 23.22 -11.95 7.90
N LEU A 404 23.34 -10.82 7.23
CA LEU A 404 24.53 -10.54 6.43
C LEU A 404 25.79 -10.44 7.27
N SER A 405 25.70 -9.92 8.49
CA SER A 405 26.81 -9.73 9.42
C SER A 405 27.21 -10.97 10.22
N ALA A 406 26.32 -11.95 10.32
CA ALA A 406 26.55 -13.19 11.05
C ALA A 406 27.21 -14.26 10.17
N HIS A 407 27.92 -15.21 10.80
CA HIS A 407 28.69 -16.26 10.09
C HIS A 407 28.14 -17.69 10.33
N GLU A 408 27.10 -17.83 11.14
CA GLU A 408 26.52 -19.13 11.44
C GLU A 408 25.85 -19.76 10.22
N PRO A 409 25.96 -21.07 10.02
CA PRO A 409 25.45 -21.74 8.83
C PRO A 409 23.91 -21.80 8.79
N LEU A 410 23.24 -21.79 9.93
CA LEU A 410 21.79 -21.81 10.03
C LEU A 410 21.30 -20.72 10.98
N MET A 411 20.47 -19.83 10.46
CA MET A 411 19.92 -18.70 11.19
C MET A 411 18.40 -18.62 11.01
N ILE A 412 17.74 -17.89 11.90
CA ILE A 412 16.29 -17.69 11.85
C ILE A 412 15.94 -16.24 12.20
N THR A 413 15.00 -15.68 11.47
CA THR A 413 14.44 -14.33 11.73
C THR A 413 12.92 -14.34 11.60
N VAL A 414 12.30 -13.20 11.90
CA VAL A 414 10.91 -12.93 11.54
C VAL A 414 10.90 -12.11 10.25
N ALA A 415 10.41 -12.70 9.17
CA ALA A 415 10.29 -12.05 7.88
C ALA A 415 9.08 -12.60 7.12
N PRO A 416 8.25 -11.74 6.54
CA PRO A 416 7.04 -12.13 5.82
C PRO A 416 7.36 -12.48 4.35
N LEU A 417 8.31 -13.35 4.11
CA LEU A 417 8.69 -13.83 2.77
C LEU A 417 7.83 -15.05 2.41
N ALA A 418 7.05 -14.91 1.32
CA ALA A 418 6.15 -15.97 0.88
C ALA A 418 6.87 -17.14 0.18
N TYR A 419 8.01 -16.89 -0.42
CA TYR A 419 8.75 -17.87 -1.22
C TYR A 419 10.22 -17.91 -0.83
N GLY A 420 10.76 -19.11 -0.71
CA GLY A 420 12.20 -19.35 -0.51
C GLY A 420 12.97 -19.28 -1.83
N PHE A 421 14.28 -19.05 -1.71
CA PHE A 421 15.19 -19.00 -2.86
C PHE A 421 16.63 -19.32 -2.39
N LYS A 422 17.50 -19.71 -3.33
CA LYS A 422 18.94 -19.82 -3.12
C LYS A 422 19.67 -18.87 -4.08
N LEU A 423 20.80 -18.35 -3.64
CA LEU A 423 21.66 -17.50 -4.43
C LEU A 423 23.08 -18.09 -4.44
N GLY A 424 23.75 -18.08 -5.60
CA GLY A 424 25.17 -18.34 -5.70
C GLY A 424 25.96 -17.03 -5.72
N GLY A 425 27.02 -16.92 -4.93
CA GLY A 425 28.04 -15.87 -5.01
C GLY A 425 27.57 -14.43 -4.82
N LEU A 426 27.06 -14.07 -3.64
CA LEU A 426 26.86 -12.65 -3.27
C LEU A 426 28.12 -12.10 -2.62
N GLN A 427 28.86 -11.24 -3.33
CA GLN A 427 29.91 -10.43 -2.70
C GLN A 427 29.28 -9.41 -1.75
N SER A 428 29.90 -9.19 -0.59
CA SER A 428 29.47 -8.21 0.42
C SER A 428 29.43 -6.78 -0.17
N PRO A 429 28.44 -5.94 0.17
CA PRO A 429 28.33 -4.56 -0.39
C PRO A 429 29.53 -3.66 -0.10
N ASN A 430 30.35 -3.99 0.91
CA ASN A 430 31.49 -3.15 1.30
C ASN A 430 32.73 -3.28 0.39
N GLN A 431 32.74 -4.19 -0.60
CA GLN A 431 33.90 -4.32 -1.52
C GLN A 431 33.79 -3.49 -2.80
N GLN A 432 32.63 -2.87 -3.08
CA GLN A 432 32.49 -2.05 -4.29
C GLN A 432 32.91 -0.57 -4.15
N GLN A 433 33.29 -0.10 -2.94
CA GLN A 433 33.74 1.28 -2.74
C GLN A 433 35.27 1.46 -2.71
N THR A 434 36.06 0.40 -2.83
CA THR A 434 37.54 0.48 -2.74
C THR A 434 38.30 0.15 -4.04
N THR A 435 37.64 -0.01 -5.17
CA THR A 435 38.32 -0.27 -6.44
C THR A 435 38.36 0.93 -7.39
N SER A 436 38.68 2.11 -6.85
CA SER A 436 39.15 3.24 -7.66
C SER A 436 40.35 3.90 -7.00
N ALA A 437 41.43 3.17 -6.81
CA ALA A 437 42.82 3.69 -6.73
C ALA A 437 43.78 2.51 -6.53
N SER A 438 44.68 2.39 -7.49
CA SER A 438 45.93 1.62 -7.53
C SER A 438 45.88 0.26 -8.24
N GLU A 439 46.42 0.29 -9.43
CA GLU A 439 47.08 -0.86 -10.08
C GLU A 439 48.24 -1.34 -9.19
N GLY A 440 48.20 -2.62 -8.82
CA GLY A 440 49.27 -3.28 -8.07
C GLY A 440 48.97 -4.76 -7.95
N GLU A 441 49.76 -5.57 -8.57
CA GLU A 441 49.72 -7.04 -8.55
C GLU A 441 49.61 -7.63 -7.17
N GLY A 442 48.69 -8.61 -6.97
CA GLY A 442 48.63 -9.41 -5.75
C GLY A 442 47.40 -10.30 -5.71
N ASP A 443 47.59 -11.58 -5.65
CA ASP A 443 46.70 -12.72 -5.64
C ASP A 443 45.31 -12.50 -5.02
N ALA A 444 44.29 -12.66 -5.87
CA ALA A 444 42.88 -12.63 -5.46
C ALA A 444 42.49 -13.99 -4.86
N VAL A 445 42.37 -14.06 -3.55
CA VAL A 445 41.60 -15.10 -2.87
C VAL A 445 40.11 -14.76 -3.03
N THR A 446 39.44 -15.43 -3.92
CA THR A 446 37.98 -15.36 -4.10
C THR A 446 37.28 -16.14 -3.01
N ASP A 447 36.85 -15.47 -1.98
CA ASP A 447 35.91 -16.04 -1.01
C ASP A 447 34.49 -16.03 -1.60
N GLN A 448 34.13 -17.14 -2.25
CA GLN A 448 32.78 -17.37 -2.81
C GLN A 448 31.90 -17.95 -1.71
N THR A 449 31.19 -17.12 -0.95
CA THR A 449 30.16 -17.57 -0.03
C THR A 449 28.81 -17.61 -0.72
N GLU A 450 28.20 -18.79 -0.84
CA GLU A 450 26.83 -18.98 -1.31
C GLU A 450 25.82 -18.75 -0.19
N PHE A 451 24.65 -18.17 -0.50
CA PHE A 451 23.58 -17.87 0.46
C PHE A 451 22.27 -18.52 0.05
N SER A 452 21.50 -18.98 1.04
CA SER A 452 20.13 -19.46 0.85
C SER A 452 19.18 -18.81 1.87
N ALA A 453 18.06 -18.26 1.40
CA ALA A 453 16.93 -17.87 2.24
C ALA A 453 15.80 -18.87 1.99
N ALA A 454 15.46 -19.68 3.01
CA ALA A 454 14.35 -20.61 2.95
C ALA A 454 13.13 -20.00 3.63
N ALA A 455 12.09 -19.69 2.86
CA ALA A 455 10.77 -19.48 3.42
C ALA A 455 10.12 -20.84 3.63
N THR A 456 9.73 -21.15 4.86
CA THR A 456 8.96 -22.38 5.13
C THR A 456 7.52 -22.14 4.74
N ASN A 457 6.95 -23.01 3.91
CA ASN A 457 5.50 -23.04 3.68
C ASN A 457 4.77 -23.09 5.03
N PRO A 458 3.65 -22.40 5.21
CA PRO A 458 2.91 -22.40 6.45
C PRO A 458 2.57 -23.86 6.81
N LEU A 459 2.90 -24.26 8.02
CA LEU A 459 2.49 -25.58 8.54
C LEU A 459 0.96 -25.64 8.49
N PRO A 460 0.35 -26.70 7.95
CA PRO A 460 -1.11 -26.82 7.93
C PRO A 460 -1.64 -26.69 9.36
N LYS A 461 -2.75 -25.96 9.51
CA LYS A 461 -3.47 -25.79 10.78
C LYS A 461 -3.71 -27.18 11.40
N PRO A 462 -3.53 -27.37 12.71
CA PRO A 462 -3.84 -28.64 13.36
C PRO A 462 -5.32 -28.97 13.11
N SER A 463 -5.59 -30.18 12.61
CA SER A 463 -6.94 -30.72 12.50
C SER A 463 -7.56 -30.75 13.92
N PRO A 464 -8.84 -30.38 14.11
CA PRO A 464 -9.48 -30.49 15.39
C PRO A 464 -9.69 -31.99 15.70
N THR A 465 -8.83 -32.56 16.53
CA THR A 465 -9.12 -33.80 17.22
C THR A 465 -10.19 -33.53 18.26
N GLY A 466 -11.21 -34.32 18.19
CA GLY A 466 -12.51 -34.15 18.80
C GLY A 466 -12.56 -34.08 20.32
N GLU A 467 -13.75 -33.72 20.72
CA GLU A 467 -14.39 -33.79 22.04
C GLU A 467 -14.11 -32.67 23.03
N GLY A 468 -15.15 -31.89 23.24
CA GLY A 468 -15.35 -31.17 24.51
C GLY A 468 -15.83 -29.74 24.42
N THR A 469 -17.13 -29.59 24.52
CA THR A 469 -17.84 -28.43 25.07
C THR A 469 -18.12 -27.27 24.12
N LYS A 470 -19.36 -27.29 23.62
CA LYS A 470 -20.06 -26.23 22.90
C LYS A 470 -20.13 -24.94 23.74
N CYS A 471 -19.43 -23.91 23.35
CA CYS A 471 -19.78 -22.54 23.72
C CYS A 471 -20.27 -21.80 22.49
N ARG A 472 -21.58 -21.93 22.21
CA ARG A 472 -22.26 -21.16 21.18
C ARG A 472 -22.43 -19.73 21.69
N ARG A 473 -21.61 -18.79 21.27
CA ARG A 473 -21.98 -17.36 21.24
C ARG A 473 -22.83 -17.12 20.00
N ARG A 474 -24.15 -17.12 20.22
CA ARG A 474 -25.14 -16.63 19.23
C ARG A 474 -24.96 -15.13 19.09
N PHE A 475 -24.59 -14.69 17.93
CA PHE A 475 -24.86 -13.33 17.44
C PHE A 475 -26.37 -13.21 17.29
N ARG A 476 -27.06 -12.48 18.22
CA ARG A 476 -28.45 -12.09 18.09
C ARG A 476 -28.50 -10.90 17.11
N ARG A 477 -29.21 -11.09 16.00
CA ARG A 477 -29.78 -9.99 15.22
C ARG A 477 -30.76 -9.22 16.10
N PRO A 478 -30.83 -7.88 16.04
CA PRO A 478 -31.92 -7.16 16.71
C PRO A 478 -33.20 -7.37 15.92
N GLU A 479 -34.19 -7.97 16.60
CA GLU A 479 -35.55 -8.08 16.10
C GLU A 479 -36.27 -6.72 16.17
N ASN A 480 -37.02 -6.45 15.10
CA ASN A 480 -37.96 -5.34 14.95
C ASN A 480 -38.83 -5.15 16.20
N ARG A 481 -38.68 -4.04 16.92
CA ARG A 481 -39.69 -3.55 17.85
C ARG A 481 -40.71 -2.71 17.09
N LYS A 482 -41.94 -3.22 17.06
CA LYS A 482 -43.15 -2.54 16.61
C LYS A 482 -43.34 -1.26 17.42
N GLN A 483 -43.63 -0.16 16.75
CA GLN A 483 -44.10 1.09 17.35
C GLN A 483 -45.51 0.92 17.92
N PRO A 484 -45.81 1.51 19.07
CA PRO A 484 -47.20 1.59 19.54
C PRO A 484 -47.93 2.76 18.85
N VAL A 485 -49.09 2.43 18.33
CA VAL A 485 -50.07 3.38 17.80
C VAL A 485 -50.72 4.13 19.00
N PHE A 486 -50.55 5.45 19.03
CA PHE A 486 -51.34 6.31 19.93
C PHE A 486 -52.56 6.84 19.17
N HIS A 487 -53.76 6.41 19.58
CA HIS A 487 -55.03 7.05 19.25
C HIS A 487 -55.19 8.37 20.06
N ARG A 488 -55.58 9.42 19.32
CA ARG A 488 -56.07 10.69 19.89
C ARG A 488 -57.35 10.49 20.72
N LYS A 489 -57.39 11.12 21.78
CA LYS A 489 -58.48 11.99 22.22
C LYS A 489 -57.89 13.30 22.70
#